data_32066fb0cca84455d1c4b1a104422e74
#
_entry.id   32066fb0cca84455d1c4b1a104422e74
#
_cell.length_a   1.000
_cell.length_b   1.000
_cell.length_c   1.000
_cell.angle_alpha   90.00
_cell.angle_beta   90.00
_cell.angle_gamma   90.00
#
_symmetry.space_group_name_H-M   'P 1'
#
loop_
_entity.id
_entity.type
_entity.pdbx_description
1 polymer ?
#
loop_
_entity_poly.entity_id
_entity_poly.type
_entity_poly.pdbx_seq_one_letter_code
_entity_poly.pdbx_strand_id
1 'polypeptide(L)'
;MKTLLHYAKSLLQAVIIFIFLSLIVDWVRKPDQPLQSAAQTITLTDGQTTSLQSFSQNRVAVVYFWGSWCRICSYTSSTIEKLHQDNIPTLGVALRSGSDADIAYHMQQNNLSFPNFNDSDGLMAKKWNIAVTPTIIILKD
;
A
#
# COMPACT_ATOMS: atom_id res chain seq x y z
N MET A 1 30.14 30.88 -26.60
CA MET A 1 28.68 31.08 -26.67
C MET A 1 27.96 29.83 -27.30
N LYS A 2 28.39 29.33 -28.45
CA LYS A 2 27.75 28.16 -29.12
C LYS A 2 27.84 26.85 -28.32
N THR A 3 28.96 26.56 -27.66
CA THR A 3 29.17 25.39 -26.82
C THR A 3 28.28 25.37 -25.58
N LEU A 4 28.10 26.51 -24.91
CA LEU A 4 27.22 26.63 -23.74
C LEU A 4 25.76 26.37 -24.11
N LEU A 5 25.32 26.86 -25.26
CA LEU A 5 23.98 26.67 -25.78
C LEU A 5 23.74 25.17 -26.14
N HIS A 6 24.75 24.48 -26.65
CA HIS A 6 24.69 23.05 -26.94
C HIS A 6 24.52 22.20 -25.66
N TYR A 7 25.31 22.50 -24.62
CA TYR A 7 25.17 21.81 -23.33
C TYR A 7 23.80 22.09 -22.66
N ALA A 8 23.31 23.31 -22.73
CA ALA A 8 21.99 23.66 -22.22
C ALA A 8 20.87 22.88 -22.92
N LYS A 9 20.96 22.74 -24.25
CA LYS A 9 20.00 21.96 -25.04
C LYS A 9 20.06 20.46 -24.70
N SER A 10 21.26 19.89 -24.54
CA SER A 10 21.43 18.48 -24.16
C SER A 10 20.90 18.22 -22.75
N LEU A 11 21.14 19.13 -21.81
CA LEU A 11 20.62 19.03 -20.45
C LEU A 11 19.06 19.06 -20.44
N LEU A 12 18.48 19.99 -21.19
CA LEU A 12 17.02 20.08 -21.33
C LEU A 12 16.43 18.80 -21.92
N GLN A 13 17.04 18.23 -22.93
CA GLN A 13 16.60 16.95 -23.51
C GLN A 13 16.68 15.82 -22.49
N ALA A 14 17.76 15.72 -21.71
CA ALA A 14 17.91 14.71 -20.66
C ALA A 14 16.83 14.82 -19.58
N VAL A 15 16.52 16.05 -19.16
CA VAL A 15 15.44 16.31 -18.18
C VAL A 15 14.08 15.91 -18.73
N ILE A 16 13.77 16.23 -19.99
CA ILE A 16 12.51 15.85 -20.63
C ILE A 16 12.39 14.32 -20.71
N ILE A 17 13.44 13.63 -21.13
CA ILE A 17 13.46 12.17 -21.19
C ILE A 17 13.25 11.57 -19.79
N PHE A 18 13.93 12.11 -18.77
CA PHE A 18 13.79 11.64 -17.39
C PHE A 18 12.35 11.80 -16.87
N ILE A 19 11.73 12.96 -17.11
CA ILE A 19 10.33 13.21 -16.72
C ILE A 19 9.40 12.23 -17.46
N PHE A 20 9.60 12.04 -18.76
CA PHE A 20 8.77 11.13 -19.55
C PHE A 20 8.87 9.68 -19.07
N LEU A 21 10.09 9.20 -18.77
CA LEU A 21 10.31 7.87 -18.21
C LEU A 21 9.69 7.73 -16.82
N SER A 22 9.80 8.76 -15.97
CA SER A 22 9.16 8.76 -14.64
C SER A 22 7.65 8.64 -14.76
N LEU A 23 7.01 9.39 -15.66
CA LEU A 23 5.56 9.32 -15.89
C LEU A 23 5.12 7.94 -16.39
N ILE A 24 5.90 7.30 -17.28
CA ILE A 24 5.62 5.93 -17.74
C ILE A 24 5.72 4.95 -16.57
N VAL A 25 6.76 5.05 -15.74
CA VAL A 25 6.94 4.18 -14.58
C VAL A 25 5.79 4.35 -13.59
N ASP A 26 5.37 5.58 -13.31
CA ASP A 26 4.25 5.86 -12.42
C ASP A 26 2.93 5.31 -12.98
N TRP A 27 2.72 5.45 -14.30
CA TRP A 27 1.53 4.89 -14.96
C TRP A 27 1.47 3.36 -14.90
N VAL A 28 2.61 2.67 -15.14
CA VAL A 28 2.71 1.21 -15.08
C VAL A 28 2.57 0.67 -13.65
N ARG A 29 3.03 1.43 -12.65
CA ARG A 29 2.99 1.05 -11.21
C ARG A 29 1.71 1.45 -10.49
N LYS A 30 0.76 2.06 -11.19
CA LYS A 30 -0.49 2.48 -10.58
C LYS A 30 -1.23 1.28 -9.97
N PRO A 31 -1.53 1.29 -8.67
CA PRO A 31 -2.31 0.22 -8.04
C PRO A 31 -3.72 0.16 -8.62
N ASP A 32 -4.21 -1.04 -8.85
CA ASP A 32 -5.58 -1.26 -9.30
C ASP A 32 -6.47 -1.63 -8.12
N GLN A 33 -7.70 -1.14 -8.11
CA GLN A 33 -8.75 -1.59 -7.20
C GLN A 33 -9.73 -2.45 -8.00
N PRO A 34 -9.61 -3.79 -7.97
CA PRO A 34 -10.56 -4.62 -8.68
C PRO A 34 -11.92 -4.53 -7.98
N LEU A 35 -12.91 -3.89 -8.61
CA LEU A 35 -14.28 -3.72 -8.09
C LEU A 35 -14.89 -5.03 -7.58
N GLN A 36 -14.59 -6.15 -8.24
CA GLN A 36 -15.05 -7.48 -7.85
C GLN A 36 -14.41 -7.99 -6.53
N SER A 37 -13.28 -7.41 -6.11
CA SER A 37 -12.61 -7.79 -4.86
C SER A 37 -13.21 -7.10 -3.63
N ALA A 38 -13.92 -6.00 -3.80
CA ALA A 38 -14.51 -5.26 -2.68
C ALA A 38 -15.57 -6.08 -1.93
N ALA A 39 -16.36 -6.88 -2.66
CA ALA A 39 -17.41 -7.75 -2.09
C ALA A 39 -16.85 -9.09 -1.57
N GLN A 40 -15.60 -9.44 -1.87
CA GLN A 40 -15.01 -10.70 -1.43
C GLN A 40 -14.81 -10.70 0.07
N THR A 41 -15.32 -11.76 0.73
CA THR A 41 -15.09 -11.99 2.16
C THR A 41 -13.62 -12.34 2.39
N ILE A 42 -13.01 -11.68 3.36
CA ILE A 42 -11.64 -11.94 3.83
C ILE A 42 -11.68 -12.32 5.30
N THR A 43 -10.79 -13.22 5.72
CA THR A 43 -10.60 -13.58 7.13
C THR A 43 -9.39 -12.84 7.66
N LEU A 44 -9.58 -12.08 8.73
CA LEU A 44 -8.52 -11.34 9.40
C LEU A 44 -7.65 -12.27 10.27
N THR A 45 -6.49 -11.80 10.67
CA THR A 45 -5.54 -12.55 11.52
C THR A 45 -6.10 -12.88 12.92
N ASP A 46 -7.15 -12.20 13.36
CA ASP A 46 -7.89 -12.47 14.60
C ASP A 46 -9.06 -13.47 14.42
N GLY A 47 -9.25 -14.01 13.20
CA GLY A 47 -10.30 -14.94 12.84
C GLY A 47 -11.63 -14.30 12.47
N GLN A 48 -11.78 -12.97 12.57
CA GLN A 48 -12.98 -12.28 12.12
C GLN A 48 -13.08 -12.27 10.59
N THR A 49 -14.31 -12.35 10.08
CA THR A 49 -14.57 -12.24 8.64
C THR A 49 -15.19 -10.90 8.30
N THR A 50 -14.71 -10.30 7.23
CA THR A 50 -15.16 -9.00 6.75
C THR A 50 -15.07 -8.90 5.23
N SER A 51 -15.48 -7.79 4.64
CA SER A 51 -15.21 -7.47 3.24
C SER A 51 -14.69 -6.04 3.12
N LEU A 52 -13.94 -5.76 2.06
CA LEU A 52 -13.44 -4.40 1.82
C LEU A 52 -14.58 -3.41 1.62
N GLN A 53 -15.69 -3.86 1.05
CA GLN A 53 -16.90 -3.04 0.89
C GLN A 53 -17.48 -2.61 2.25
N SER A 54 -17.46 -3.50 3.25
CA SER A 54 -17.94 -3.15 4.60
C SER A 54 -17.04 -2.15 5.31
N PHE A 55 -15.74 -2.12 4.99
CA PHE A 55 -14.81 -1.11 5.52
C PHE A 55 -15.08 0.30 4.97
N SER A 56 -15.43 0.41 3.69
CA SER A 56 -15.63 1.70 3.00
C SER A 56 -17.06 2.20 2.97
N GLN A 57 -18.03 1.43 3.49
CA GLN A 57 -19.45 1.75 3.41
C GLN A 57 -19.79 3.11 4.04
N ASN A 58 -20.20 4.06 3.19
CA ASN A 58 -20.54 5.45 3.53
C ASN A 58 -19.40 6.29 4.16
N ARG A 59 -18.15 5.87 4.01
CA ARG A 59 -17.00 6.61 4.56
C ARG A 59 -15.70 6.25 3.84
N VAL A 60 -14.69 7.09 4.00
CA VAL A 60 -13.35 6.82 3.54
C VAL A 60 -12.73 5.71 4.38
N ALA A 61 -12.08 4.74 3.75
CA ALA A 61 -11.31 3.69 4.40
C ALA A 61 -9.90 3.61 3.82
N VAL A 62 -8.97 3.06 4.59
CA VAL A 62 -7.56 2.91 4.21
C VAL A 62 -7.21 1.44 4.13
N VAL A 63 -6.63 1.01 3.02
CA VAL A 63 -5.99 -0.30 2.86
C VAL A 63 -4.49 -0.09 2.77
N TYR A 64 -3.76 -0.70 3.70
CA TYR A 64 -2.33 -0.52 3.85
C TYR A 64 -1.58 -1.82 3.59
N PHE A 65 -0.89 -1.90 2.45
CA PHE A 65 -0.02 -3.03 2.11
C PHE A 65 1.36 -2.84 2.73
N TRP A 66 1.76 -3.79 3.57
CA TRP A 66 3.00 -3.72 4.34
C TRP A 66 3.64 -5.11 4.54
N GLY A 67 4.81 -5.16 5.11
CA GLY A 67 5.47 -6.40 5.45
C GLY A 67 6.32 -6.26 6.71
N SER A 68 6.40 -7.31 7.55
CA SER A 68 7.25 -7.35 8.74
C SER A 68 8.75 -7.20 8.42
N TRP A 69 9.13 -7.59 7.22
CA TRP A 69 10.48 -7.47 6.64
C TRP A 69 10.78 -6.08 6.04
N CYS A 70 9.76 -5.22 5.91
CA CYS A 70 9.85 -3.93 5.23
C CYS A 70 10.28 -2.82 6.20
N ARG A 71 11.54 -2.41 6.17
CA ARG A 71 12.10 -1.39 7.08
C ARG A 71 11.37 -0.04 7.01
N ILE A 72 10.94 0.41 5.82
CA ILE A 72 10.22 1.66 5.66
C ILE A 72 8.82 1.55 6.27
N CYS A 73 8.22 0.36 6.22
CA CYS A 73 6.91 0.12 6.80
C CYS A 73 6.88 0.36 8.31
N SER A 74 7.99 0.14 9.05
CA SER A 74 8.03 0.41 10.49
C SER A 74 7.75 1.87 10.84
N TYR A 75 8.18 2.81 9.99
CA TYR A 75 7.88 4.24 10.16
C TYR A 75 6.46 4.59 9.72
N THR A 76 5.99 4.03 8.60
CA THR A 76 4.67 4.30 8.05
C THR A 76 3.57 3.73 8.93
N SER A 77 3.78 2.54 9.52
CA SER A 77 2.79 1.84 10.36
C SER A 77 2.35 2.67 11.56
N SER A 78 3.22 3.47 12.16
CA SER A 78 2.85 4.38 13.26
C SER A 78 1.86 5.48 12.83
N THR A 79 1.96 5.94 11.58
CA THR A 79 1.00 6.90 11.00
C THR A 79 -0.33 6.22 10.69
N ILE A 80 -0.29 4.99 10.17
CA ILE A 80 -1.49 4.18 9.93
C ILE A 80 -2.22 3.87 11.24
N GLU A 81 -1.48 3.56 12.30
CA GLU A 81 -2.05 3.36 13.64
C GLU A 81 -2.80 4.59 14.15
N LYS A 82 -2.25 5.79 13.96
CA LYS A 82 -2.94 7.04 14.32
C LYS A 82 -4.26 7.20 13.57
N LEU A 83 -4.29 6.91 12.26
CA LEU A 83 -5.52 6.96 11.48
C LEU A 83 -6.56 5.98 12.03
N HIS A 84 -6.13 4.78 12.41
CA HIS A 84 -6.99 3.78 13.03
C HIS A 84 -7.55 4.28 14.38
N GLN A 85 -6.71 4.85 15.23
CA GLN A 85 -7.11 5.44 16.52
C GLN A 85 -8.06 6.64 16.36
N ASP A 86 -7.94 7.40 15.27
CA ASP A 86 -8.84 8.48 14.87
C ASP A 86 -10.17 7.97 14.25
N ASN A 87 -10.48 6.67 14.39
CA ASN A 87 -11.67 6.00 13.88
C ASN A 87 -11.81 6.01 12.35
N ILE A 88 -10.72 6.16 11.61
CA ILE A 88 -10.71 5.94 10.18
C ILE A 88 -10.62 4.42 9.94
N PRO A 89 -11.59 3.82 9.23
CA PRO A 89 -11.53 2.39 8.90
C PRO A 89 -10.22 2.06 8.20
N THR A 90 -9.44 1.20 8.82
CA THR A 90 -8.09 0.86 8.36
C THR A 90 -7.93 -0.65 8.32
N LEU A 91 -7.46 -1.17 7.20
CA LEU A 91 -7.12 -2.58 7.02
C LEU A 91 -5.65 -2.71 6.61
N GLY A 92 -4.86 -3.40 7.40
CA GLY A 92 -3.54 -3.85 7.01
C GLY A 92 -3.62 -5.09 6.13
N VAL A 93 -2.80 -5.14 5.09
CA VAL A 93 -2.55 -6.35 4.29
C VAL A 93 -1.09 -6.71 4.47
N ALA A 94 -0.85 -7.73 5.31
CA ALA A 94 0.48 -8.19 5.67
C ALA A 94 1.03 -9.12 4.57
N LEU A 95 1.87 -8.59 3.69
CA LEU A 95 2.43 -9.30 2.55
C LEU A 95 3.59 -10.20 2.98
N ARG A 96 3.44 -11.52 2.83
CA ARG A 96 4.50 -12.52 3.10
C ARG A 96 5.20 -12.29 4.44
N SER A 97 4.43 -12.02 5.48
CA SER A 97 4.93 -11.65 6.81
C SER A 97 4.91 -12.80 7.82
N GLY A 98 4.80 -14.03 7.33
CA GLY A 98 4.77 -15.25 8.16
C GLY A 98 3.35 -15.71 8.45
N SER A 99 3.18 -16.40 9.58
CA SER A 99 1.88 -16.86 10.07
C SER A 99 1.09 -15.71 10.71
N ASP A 100 -0.19 -15.94 10.99
CA ASP A 100 -1.03 -14.99 11.74
C ASP A 100 -0.44 -14.69 13.12
N ALA A 101 0.18 -15.68 13.77
CA ALA A 101 0.88 -15.52 15.04
C ALA A 101 2.12 -14.61 14.90
N ASP A 102 2.88 -14.74 13.82
CA ASP A 102 4.05 -13.88 13.56
C ASP A 102 3.61 -12.42 13.33
N ILE A 103 2.52 -12.22 12.58
CA ILE A 103 1.92 -10.90 12.36
C ILE A 103 1.44 -10.31 13.69
N ALA A 104 0.69 -11.07 14.49
CA ALA A 104 0.21 -10.63 15.79
C ALA A 104 1.36 -10.24 16.74
N TYR A 105 2.42 -11.02 16.77
CA TYR A 105 3.62 -10.73 17.54
C TYR A 105 4.28 -9.42 17.07
N HIS A 106 4.46 -9.25 15.76
CA HIS A 106 5.02 -8.02 15.19
C HIS A 106 4.18 -6.79 15.54
N MET A 107 2.84 -6.89 15.43
CA MET A 107 1.91 -5.82 15.78
C MET A 107 2.05 -5.43 17.26
N GLN A 108 2.09 -6.41 18.15
CA GLN A 108 2.27 -6.19 19.59
C GLN A 108 3.60 -5.50 19.92
N GLN A 109 4.71 -5.96 19.33
CA GLN A 109 6.04 -5.38 19.56
C GLN A 109 6.14 -3.91 19.11
N ASN A 110 5.31 -3.50 18.15
CA ASN A 110 5.31 -2.15 17.58
C ASN A 110 4.12 -1.29 18.06
N ASN A 111 3.33 -1.75 19.03
CA ASN A 111 2.14 -1.09 19.56
C ASN A 111 1.14 -0.71 18.45
N LEU A 112 0.88 -1.64 17.54
CA LEU A 112 -0.05 -1.50 16.43
C LEU A 112 -1.32 -2.31 16.71
N SER A 113 -2.50 -1.76 16.40
CA SER A 113 -3.80 -2.37 16.72
C SER A 113 -4.78 -2.45 15.53
N PHE A 114 -4.44 -1.87 14.39
CA PHE A 114 -5.30 -1.96 13.21
C PHE A 114 -5.45 -3.42 12.72
N PRO A 115 -6.66 -3.81 12.27
CA PRO A 115 -6.92 -5.18 11.79
C PRO A 115 -6.09 -5.52 10.56
N ASN A 116 -5.69 -6.80 10.45
CA ASN A 116 -4.83 -7.29 9.38
C ASN A 116 -5.43 -8.48 8.65
N PHE A 117 -5.22 -8.52 7.34
CA PHE A 117 -5.35 -9.68 6.49
C PHE A 117 -3.96 -10.24 6.18
N ASN A 118 -3.77 -11.56 6.30
CA ASN A 118 -2.51 -12.22 5.97
C ASN A 118 -2.47 -12.61 4.49
N ASP A 119 -1.75 -11.85 3.68
CA ASP A 119 -1.49 -12.15 2.26
C ASP A 119 -0.20 -12.98 2.14
N SER A 120 -0.20 -14.18 2.73
CA SER A 120 0.98 -15.05 2.86
C SER A 120 1.57 -15.48 1.52
N ASP A 121 0.71 -15.68 0.51
CA ASP A 121 1.09 -16.05 -0.85
C ASP A 121 1.26 -14.85 -1.80
N GLY A 122 0.84 -13.66 -1.38
CA GLY A 122 0.91 -12.44 -2.17
C GLY A 122 -0.14 -12.34 -3.27
N LEU A 123 -1.22 -13.12 -3.19
CA LEU A 123 -2.27 -13.14 -4.23
C LEU A 123 -3.07 -11.83 -4.24
N MET A 124 -3.38 -11.30 -3.07
CA MET A 124 -4.09 -10.02 -2.98
C MET A 124 -3.24 -8.88 -3.52
N ALA A 125 -1.98 -8.81 -3.11
CA ALA A 125 -1.04 -7.82 -3.62
C ALA A 125 -0.87 -7.92 -5.14
N LYS A 126 -0.76 -9.14 -5.68
CA LYS A 126 -0.69 -9.36 -7.13
C LYS A 126 -1.96 -8.91 -7.84
N LYS A 127 -3.13 -9.25 -7.32
CA LYS A 127 -4.43 -8.87 -7.90
C LYS A 127 -4.64 -7.35 -7.93
N TRP A 128 -4.08 -6.65 -6.96
CA TRP A 128 -4.15 -5.20 -6.84
C TRP A 128 -2.96 -4.47 -7.48
N ASN A 129 -2.12 -5.19 -8.22
CA ASN A 129 -0.93 -4.64 -8.88
C ASN A 129 -0.01 -3.86 -7.91
N ILE A 130 0.15 -4.39 -6.69
CA ILE A 130 1.03 -3.79 -5.68
C ILE A 130 2.48 -4.13 -6.00
N ALA A 131 3.21 -3.16 -6.50
CA ALA A 131 4.60 -3.35 -6.91
C ALA A 131 5.61 -3.17 -5.77
N VAL A 132 5.27 -2.39 -4.75
CA VAL A 132 6.17 -2.02 -3.64
C VAL A 132 5.41 -1.92 -2.32
N THR A 133 6.12 -2.05 -1.21
CA THR A 133 5.64 -1.73 0.13
C THR A 133 6.51 -0.63 0.75
N PRO A 134 5.95 0.30 1.51
CA PRO A 134 4.52 0.45 1.83
C PRO A 134 3.70 1.00 0.64
N THR A 135 2.48 0.51 0.47
CA THR A 135 1.48 1.11 -0.43
C THR A 135 0.20 1.36 0.34
N ILE A 136 -0.35 2.56 0.20
CA ILE A 136 -1.59 2.98 0.86
C ILE A 136 -2.64 3.25 -0.23
N ILE A 137 -3.79 2.60 -0.11
CA ILE A 137 -4.92 2.80 -1.01
C ILE A 137 -6.08 3.36 -0.20
N ILE A 138 -6.65 4.45 -0.69
CA ILE A 138 -7.81 5.08 -0.09
C ILE A 138 -9.05 4.59 -0.85
N LEU A 139 -9.92 3.90 -0.12
CA LEU A 139 -11.23 3.50 -0.61
C LEU A 139 -12.23 4.61 -0.29
N LYS A 140 -13.05 4.93 -1.27
CA LYS A 140 -14.18 5.85 -1.13
C LYS A 140 -15.35 5.24 -1.87
N ASP A 141 -16.47 5.14 -1.17
CA ASP A 141 -17.75 4.72 -1.74
C ASP A 141 -18.32 5.79 -2.67
#